data_90c08eb84433972127ab5f1bcdcf8797
#
_entry.id   90c08eb84433972127ab5f1bcdcf8797
#
_cell.length_a   1.000
_cell.length_b   1.000
_cell.length_c   1.000
_cell.angle_alpha   90.00
_cell.angle_beta   90.00
_cell.angle_gamma   90.00
#
_symmetry.space_group_name_H-M   'P 1'
#
loop_
_entity.id
_entity.type
_entity.pdbx_description
1 polymer ?
#
loop_
_entity_poly.entity_id
_entity_poly.type
_entity_poly.pdbx_seq_one_letter_code
_entity_poly.pdbx_strand_id
1 'polypeptide(L)'
;MAAQNDSIRLHPDTFRLHEQPTAVDYNTDDFLLDLIAAQSAELHANDTVDTLTLAEMMRLDSIAREMAEIDSLRQMNANLAFQSMSRMPTIEVERSWIKDAEEDRNDVLRAIREMRTPWRKEATVMLQVTQNYVSPNWYQGGSSSFAGLGIAKGQIGYYGERFTWENTGEWRIGASTISADSLHKVNTTDDLLRLYSKANVRIVPKVFASLSGEIETRLLPTYKSNSDTLKSGPFSPFRFNAAFGIDYKPVKNLSISVSPLSYKVVHIMDTARVRVTDYGLQAGERTQHNIGSSVRIEYTWKPVREVSLESKFYMYTNYHNVELDLEVNCDFIINRFMSARLMLHPRYDSSVIMKGDTRARMQFRELLSIGFAHKFR
;
A
#
# COMPACT_ATOMS: atom_id res chain seq x y z
N MET A 1 7.46 -22.93 -47.86
CA MET A 1 6.45 -23.46 -46.92
C MET A 1 5.95 -22.30 -46.12
N ALA A 2 4.72 -21.90 -46.39
CA ALA A 2 4.09 -20.70 -45.88
C ALA A 2 3.51 -20.95 -44.47
N ALA A 3 3.78 -20.09 -43.51
CA ALA A 3 3.09 -20.06 -42.24
C ALA A 3 1.90 -19.11 -42.39
N GLN A 4 0.71 -19.64 -42.22
CA GLN A 4 -0.56 -18.96 -42.26
C GLN A 4 -0.70 -17.98 -41.08
N ASN A 5 -0.97 -16.75 -41.43
CA ASN A 5 -1.53 -15.75 -40.52
C ASN A 5 -3.03 -16.03 -40.38
N ASP A 6 -3.44 -16.62 -39.27
CA ASP A 6 -4.86 -16.66 -38.89
C ASP A 6 -5.24 -15.33 -38.22
N SER A 7 -5.69 -14.39 -39.05
CA SER A 7 -6.45 -13.24 -38.60
C SER A 7 -7.86 -13.71 -38.25
N ILE A 8 -8.20 -13.66 -36.96
CA ILE A 8 -9.56 -13.87 -36.47
C ILE A 8 -10.43 -12.73 -37.01
N ARG A 9 -11.18 -13.00 -38.09
CA ARG A 9 -12.27 -12.15 -38.56
C ARG A 9 -13.47 -12.42 -37.65
N LEU A 10 -13.80 -11.45 -36.81
CA LEU A 10 -15.08 -11.45 -36.12
C LEU A 10 -16.20 -11.26 -37.17
N HIS A 11 -17.01 -12.27 -37.33
CA HIS A 11 -18.18 -12.24 -38.24
C HIS A 11 -19.32 -11.44 -37.55
N PRO A 12 -20.00 -10.52 -38.24
CA PRO A 12 -21.06 -9.72 -37.64
C PRO A 12 -22.31 -10.50 -37.21
N ASP A 13 -22.43 -11.76 -37.57
CA ASP A 13 -23.63 -12.59 -37.32
C ASP A 13 -23.64 -13.33 -35.99
N THR A 14 -22.64 -13.16 -35.11
CA THR A 14 -22.59 -13.82 -33.81
C THR A 14 -23.38 -13.10 -32.71
N PHE A 15 -24.02 -11.96 -32.99
CA PHE A 15 -24.94 -11.31 -32.06
C PHE A 15 -26.39 -11.62 -32.41
N ARG A 16 -26.79 -12.89 -32.32
CA ARG A 16 -28.19 -13.24 -32.13
C ARG A 16 -28.48 -13.28 -30.64
N LEU A 17 -29.17 -12.29 -30.16
CA LEU A 17 -29.90 -12.33 -28.89
C LEU A 17 -30.80 -13.54 -28.86
N HIS A 18 -30.40 -14.61 -28.16
CA HIS A 18 -31.29 -15.68 -27.81
C HIS A 18 -32.25 -15.19 -26.72
N GLU A 19 -33.50 -15.31 -26.99
CA GLU A 19 -34.64 -14.99 -26.10
C GLU A 19 -34.54 -15.77 -24.78
N GLN A 20 -34.86 -15.03 -23.74
CA GLN A 20 -35.08 -15.34 -22.32
C GLN A 20 -33.84 -15.34 -21.40
N PRO A 21 -33.68 -14.31 -20.59
CA PRO A 21 -32.71 -14.33 -19.47
C PRO A 21 -33.40 -14.91 -18.23
N THR A 22 -33.21 -16.19 -18.01
CA THR A 22 -33.25 -16.73 -16.65
C THR A 22 -31.83 -16.66 -16.09
N ALA A 23 -31.64 -15.84 -15.10
CA ALA A 23 -30.35 -15.52 -14.42
C ALA A 23 -29.56 -14.39 -15.09
N VAL A 24 -29.30 -13.34 -14.34
CA VAL A 24 -28.35 -12.30 -14.64
C VAL A 24 -26.97 -12.95 -14.59
N ASP A 25 -26.38 -13.14 -15.77
CA ASP A 25 -25.06 -13.72 -15.91
C ASP A 25 -24.03 -12.67 -15.50
N TYR A 26 -23.33 -12.89 -14.38
CA TYR A 26 -22.30 -12.01 -13.82
C TYR A 26 -21.06 -11.82 -14.74
N ASN A 27 -21.04 -12.52 -15.89
CA ASN A 27 -19.92 -12.50 -16.83
C ASN A 27 -19.88 -11.27 -17.76
N THR A 28 -20.94 -10.47 -17.84
CA THR A 28 -20.95 -9.29 -18.72
C THR A 28 -20.05 -8.17 -18.19
N ASP A 29 -19.90 -8.07 -16.88
CA ASP A 29 -19.09 -7.01 -16.26
C ASP A 29 -17.59 -7.37 -16.32
N ASP A 30 -17.23 -8.65 -16.23
CA ASP A 30 -15.86 -9.13 -16.45
C ASP A 30 -15.46 -8.96 -17.92
N PHE A 31 -16.37 -9.23 -18.88
CA PHE A 31 -16.09 -9.03 -20.30
C PHE A 31 -15.84 -7.56 -20.68
N LEU A 32 -16.61 -6.62 -20.08
CA LEU A 32 -16.38 -5.18 -20.28
C LEU A 32 -15.09 -4.70 -19.65
N LEU A 33 -14.73 -5.24 -18.48
CA LEU A 33 -13.46 -4.95 -17.83
C LEU A 33 -12.28 -5.52 -18.62
N ASP A 34 -12.43 -6.72 -19.17
CA ASP A 34 -11.42 -7.36 -20.04
C ASP A 34 -11.30 -6.62 -21.37
N LEU A 35 -12.41 -6.14 -21.96
CA LEU A 35 -12.39 -5.33 -23.18
C LEU A 35 -11.70 -3.97 -22.96
N ILE A 36 -12.00 -3.31 -21.84
CA ILE A 36 -11.33 -2.06 -21.44
C ILE A 36 -9.86 -2.31 -21.13
N ALA A 37 -9.53 -3.43 -20.49
CA ALA A 37 -8.14 -3.82 -20.23
C ALA A 37 -7.39 -4.18 -21.50
N ALA A 38 -8.03 -4.87 -22.46
CA ALA A 38 -7.46 -5.20 -23.77
C ALA A 38 -7.23 -3.92 -24.61
N GLN A 39 -8.20 -3.01 -24.67
CA GLN A 39 -8.04 -1.73 -25.37
C GLN A 39 -7.00 -0.81 -24.70
N SER A 40 -6.91 -0.82 -23.37
CA SER A 40 -5.86 -0.08 -22.69
C SER A 40 -4.47 -0.68 -22.92
N ALA A 41 -4.38 -1.99 -23.13
CA ALA A 41 -3.15 -2.69 -23.48
C ALA A 41 -2.72 -2.38 -24.93
N GLU A 42 -3.68 -2.29 -25.88
CA GLU A 42 -3.41 -1.86 -27.25
C GLU A 42 -2.98 -0.39 -27.35
N LEU A 43 -3.60 0.49 -26.57
CA LEU A 43 -3.19 1.91 -26.46
C LEU A 43 -1.78 2.09 -25.88
N HIS A 44 -1.33 1.16 -25.02
CA HIS A 44 0.03 1.18 -24.49
C HIS A 44 1.07 0.46 -25.37
N ALA A 45 0.64 -0.30 -26.37
CA ALA A 45 1.53 -0.98 -27.29
C ALA A 45 2.01 -0.11 -28.49
N ASN A 46 1.31 0.99 -28.78
CA ASN A 46 1.70 1.94 -29.81
C ASN A 46 2.49 3.10 -29.23
N ASP A 47 3.78 2.91 -29.13
CA ASP A 47 4.79 3.94 -28.83
C ASP A 47 4.89 4.93 -29.96
N THR A 48 4.15 6.03 -29.91
CA THR A 48 4.60 7.36 -30.36
C THR A 48 3.52 8.41 -30.09
N VAL A 49 3.95 9.50 -29.46
CA VAL A 49 3.31 10.82 -29.37
C VAL A 49 2.66 11.19 -28.02
N ASP A 50 3.19 12.25 -27.45
CA ASP A 50 2.86 12.89 -26.14
C ASP A 50 1.48 13.58 -26.06
N THR A 51 0.59 13.34 -27.00
CA THR A 51 -0.79 13.85 -26.96
C THR A 51 -1.73 12.77 -27.50
N LEU A 52 -2.76 12.47 -26.76
CA LEU A 52 -3.90 11.70 -27.27
C LEU A 52 -4.34 12.31 -28.59
N THR A 53 -4.26 11.53 -29.68
CA THR A 53 -4.71 12.00 -30.98
C THR A 53 -6.20 12.33 -30.94
N LEU A 54 -6.66 13.28 -31.75
CA LEU A 54 -8.08 13.63 -31.86
C LEU A 54 -8.96 12.38 -32.09
N ALA A 55 -8.42 11.38 -32.81
CA ALA A 55 -9.09 10.08 -33.06
C ALA A 55 -9.25 9.23 -31.79
N GLU A 56 -8.26 9.24 -30.89
CA GLU A 56 -8.32 8.55 -29.60
C GLU A 56 -9.28 9.25 -28.64
N MET A 57 -9.31 10.58 -28.63
CA MET A 57 -10.30 11.35 -27.88
C MET A 57 -11.72 11.07 -28.39
N MET A 58 -11.92 11.01 -29.72
CA MET A 58 -13.23 10.66 -30.30
C MET A 58 -13.65 9.22 -29.98
N ARG A 59 -12.71 8.28 -29.94
CA ARG A 59 -12.99 6.88 -29.50
C ARG A 59 -13.38 6.81 -28.02
N LEU A 60 -12.66 7.51 -27.17
CA LEU A 60 -13.00 7.59 -25.73
C LEU A 60 -14.36 8.25 -25.51
N ASP A 61 -14.69 9.28 -26.29
CA ASP A 61 -15.99 9.92 -26.25
C ASP A 61 -17.12 9.01 -26.80
N SER A 62 -16.85 8.17 -27.82
CA SER A 62 -17.84 7.21 -28.30
C SER A 62 -18.10 6.11 -27.26
N ILE A 63 -17.04 5.58 -26.64
CA ILE A 63 -17.16 4.59 -25.55
C ILE A 63 -17.91 5.18 -24.35
N ALA A 64 -17.64 6.44 -24.00
CA ALA A 64 -18.35 7.12 -22.92
C ALA A 64 -19.85 7.32 -23.24
N ARG A 65 -20.21 7.56 -24.50
CA ARG A 65 -21.61 7.65 -24.97
C ARG A 65 -22.30 6.29 -24.95
N GLU A 66 -21.63 5.24 -25.43
CA GLU A 66 -22.18 3.87 -25.39
C GLU A 66 -22.39 3.42 -23.94
N MET A 67 -21.46 3.72 -23.04
CA MET A 67 -21.62 3.42 -21.62
C MET A 67 -22.76 4.21 -20.98
N ALA A 68 -22.95 5.50 -21.36
CA ALA A 68 -24.08 6.29 -20.89
C ALA A 68 -25.44 5.76 -21.43
N GLU A 69 -25.45 5.22 -22.66
CA GLU A 69 -26.63 4.58 -23.25
C GLU A 69 -26.96 3.24 -22.55
N ILE A 70 -25.94 2.42 -22.28
CA ILE A 70 -26.08 1.19 -21.48
C ILE A 70 -26.59 1.50 -20.09
N ASP A 71 -26.09 2.55 -19.43
CA ASP A 71 -26.57 2.99 -18.12
C ASP A 71 -28.02 3.47 -18.15
N SER A 72 -28.42 4.18 -19.23
CA SER A 72 -29.81 4.60 -19.40
C SER A 72 -30.77 3.41 -19.59
N LEU A 73 -30.33 2.40 -20.36
CA LEU A 73 -31.05 1.15 -20.57
C LEU A 73 -31.15 0.31 -19.29
N ARG A 74 -30.05 0.27 -18.50
CA ARG A 74 -30.04 -0.39 -17.18
C ARG A 74 -30.97 0.30 -16.19
N GLN A 75 -30.99 1.64 -16.15
CA GLN A 75 -31.94 2.39 -15.32
C GLN A 75 -33.36 2.19 -15.76
N MET A 76 -33.64 2.13 -17.07
CA MET A 76 -34.95 1.85 -17.60
C MET A 76 -35.43 0.42 -17.26
N ASN A 77 -34.55 -0.57 -17.39
CA ASN A 77 -34.83 -1.95 -17.01
C ASN A 77 -35.02 -2.11 -15.49
N ALA A 78 -34.21 -1.41 -14.68
CA ALA A 78 -34.38 -1.39 -13.23
C ALA A 78 -35.69 -0.74 -12.81
N ASN A 79 -36.12 0.34 -13.50
CA ASN A 79 -37.39 0.99 -13.25
C ASN A 79 -38.60 0.12 -13.69
N LEU A 80 -38.48 -0.61 -14.80
CA LEU A 80 -39.50 -1.58 -15.24
C LEU A 80 -39.61 -2.78 -14.29
N ALA A 81 -38.46 -3.29 -13.82
CA ALA A 81 -38.42 -4.32 -12.78
C ALA A 81 -39.04 -3.81 -11.48
N PHE A 82 -38.74 -2.58 -11.08
CA PHE A 82 -39.30 -1.95 -9.89
C PHE A 82 -40.83 -1.78 -9.98
N GLN A 83 -41.37 -1.38 -11.16
CA GLN A 83 -42.80 -1.28 -11.40
C GLN A 83 -43.51 -2.65 -11.39
N SER A 84 -42.84 -3.70 -11.88
CA SER A 84 -43.39 -5.06 -11.84
C SER A 84 -43.35 -5.66 -10.43
N MET A 85 -42.37 -5.29 -9.62
CA MET A 85 -42.16 -5.78 -8.24
C MET A 85 -42.92 -4.98 -7.19
N SER A 86 -43.44 -3.78 -7.50
CA SER A 86 -44.27 -3.00 -6.57
C SER A 86 -45.60 -3.68 -6.19
N ARG A 87 -45.88 -4.83 -6.78
CA ARG A 87 -47.01 -5.71 -6.44
C ARG A 87 -46.65 -6.90 -5.54
N MET A 88 -45.38 -7.04 -5.13
CA MET A 88 -44.91 -8.09 -4.22
C MET A 88 -44.51 -7.50 -2.87
N PRO A 89 -44.59 -8.25 -1.75
CA PRO A 89 -44.20 -7.76 -0.44
C PRO A 89 -42.69 -7.45 -0.43
N THR A 90 -42.37 -6.28 0.07
CA THR A 90 -41.01 -5.68 0.13
C THR A 90 -40.03 -6.59 0.89
N ILE A 91 -39.06 -7.15 0.19
CA ILE A 91 -37.93 -7.83 0.80
C ILE A 91 -36.78 -6.81 0.85
N GLU A 92 -36.18 -6.62 2.01
CA GLU A 92 -35.10 -5.64 2.27
C GLU A 92 -33.82 -5.85 1.42
N VAL A 93 -33.79 -6.87 0.59
CA VAL A 93 -32.62 -7.26 -0.25
C VAL A 93 -32.36 -6.28 -1.41
N GLU A 94 -33.41 -5.55 -1.88
CA GLU A 94 -33.30 -4.68 -3.06
C GLU A 94 -32.38 -3.45 -2.90
N ARG A 95 -32.24 -2.92 -1.70
CA ARG A 95 -31.39 -1.73 -1.49
C ARG A 95 -29.89 -1.99 -1.56
N SER A 96 -29.47 -3.23 -1.35
CA SER A 96 -28.05 -3.59 -1.45
C SER A 96 -27.59 -3.62 -2.92
N TRP A 97 -28.37 -4.18 -3.81
CA TRP A 97 -28.03 -4.34 -5.24
C TRP A 97 -27.89 -3.01 -5.99
N ILE A 98 -28.78 -2.05 -5.71
CA ILE A 98 -28.68 -0.70 -6.33
C ILE A 98 -27.43 0.03 -5.85
N LYS A 99 -27.04 -0.14 -4.57
CA LYS A 99 -25.82 0.44 -4.03
C LYS A 99 -24.57 -0.20 -4.62
N ASP A 100 -24.58 -1.51 -4.79
CA ASP A 100 -23.47 -2.25 -5.37
C ASP A 100 -23.28 -1.85 -6.86
N ALA A 101 -24.35 -1.71 -7.62
CA ALA A 101 -24.33 -1.23 -9.00
C ALA A 101 -23.86 0.23 -9.14
N GLU A 102 -24.24 1.11 -8.19
CA GLU A 102 -23.73 2.49 -8.16
C GLU A 102 -22.26 2.56 -7.77
N GLU A 103 -21.80 1.66 -6.89
CA GLU A 103 -20.41 1.58 -6.47
C GLU A 103 -19.53 1.07 -7.63
N ASP A 104 -19.96 0.04 -8.35
CA ASP A 104 -19.28 -0.49 -9.54
C ASP A 104 -19.21 0.55 -10.67
N ARG A 105 -20.32 1.27 -10.94
CA ARG A 105 -20.31 2.40 -11.90
C ARG A 105 -19.31 3.48 -11.52
N ASN A 106 -19.30 3.86 -10.26
CA ASN A 106 -18.36 4.87 -9.76
C ASN A 106 -16.91 4.40 -9.88
N ASP A 107 -16.63 3.12 -9.69
CA ASP A 107 -15.30 2.54 -9.85
C ASP A 107 -14.86 2.52 -11.32
N VAL A 108 -15.75 2.21 -12.27
CA VAL A 108 -15.47 2.30 -13.71
C VAL A 108 -15.23 3.75 -14.15
N LEU A 109 -16.08 4.68 -13.75
CA LEU A 109 -15.88 6.11 -14.07
C LEU A 109 -14.58 6.66 -13.46
N ARG A 110 -14.19 6.15 -12.30
CA ARG A 110 -12.93 6.49 -11.66
C ARG A 110 -11.74 5.91 -12.44
N ALA A 111 -11.82 4.66 -12.87
CA ALA A 111 -10.79 4.02 -13.70
C ALA A 111 -10.58 4.80 -15.01
N ILE A 112 -11.67 5.20 -15.71
CA ILE A 112 -11.61 6.04 -16.92
C ILE A 112 -10.97 7.40 -16.62
N ARG A 113 -11.30 8.03 -15.49
CA ARG A 113 -10.69 9.31 -15.09
C ARG A 113 -9.21 9.15 -14.77
N GLU A 114 -8.82 8.06 -14.13
CA GLU A 114 -7.42 7.74 -13.82
C GLU A 114 -6.58 7.48 -15.09
N MET A 115 -7.17 6.95 -16.17
CA MET A 115 -6.51 6.82 -17.46
C MET A 115 -6.20 8.18 -18.13
N ARG A 116 -6.97 9.23 -17.83
CA ARG A 116 -6.82 10.57 -18.41
C ARG A 116 -5.79 11.44 -17.66
N THR A 117 -5.44 11.11 -16.43
CA THR A 117 -4.50 11.91 -15.65
C THR A 117 -3.27 11.07 -15.24
N PRO A 118 -2.05 11.58 -15.48
CA PRO A 118 -0.84 10.89 -15.06
C PRO A 118 -0.66 10.91 -13.54
N TRP A 119 -1.48 11.64 -12.80
CA TRP A 119 -1.41 11.77 -11.36
C TRP A 119 -2.38 10.82 -10.65
N ARG A 120 -1.86 10.07 -9.69
CA ARG A 120 -2.64 9.23 -8.77
C ARG A 120 -2.42 9.70 -7.35
N LYS A 121 -3.51 9.77 -6.59
CA LYS A 121 -3.48 10.17 -5.18
C LYS A 121 -4.26 9.15 -4.38
N GLU A 122 -3.71 8.74 -3.26
CA GLU A 122 -4.37 7.82 -2.35
C GLU A 122 -4.01 8.21 -0.91
N ALA A 123 -4.98 8.18 -0.03
CA ALA A 123 -4.77 8.36 1.40
C ALA A 123 -5.54 7.31 2.18
N THR A 124 -4.93 6.76 3.20
CA THR A 124 -5.53 5.78 4.09
C THR A 124 -5.33 6.21 5.53
N VAL A 125 -6.38 6.20 6.32
CA VAL A 125 -6.32 6.42 7.76
C VAL A 125 -6.84 5.17 8.45
N MET A 126 -6.13 4.71 9.46
CA MET A 126 -6.48 3.53 10.24
C MET A 126 -6.32 3.84 11.72
N LEU A 127 -7.31 3.47 12.51
CA LEU A 127 -7.30 3.55 13.96
C LEU A 127 -7.51 2.15 14.54
N GLN A 128 -6.64 1.74 15.44
CA GLN A 128 -6.64 0.42 16.07
C GLN A 128 -6.63 0.59 17.57
N VAL A 129 -7.41 -0.21 18.26
CA VAL A 129 -7.52 -0.20 19.72
C VAL A 129 -7.39 -1.64 20.23
N THR A 130 -6.60 -1.81 21.27
CA THR A 130 -6.43 -3.09 21.94
C THR A 130 -6.62 -2.87 23.44
N GLN A 131 -7.46 -3.65 24.07
CA GLN A 131 -7.68 -3.64 25.52
C GLN A 131 -7.41 -5.01 26.08
N ASN A 132 -6.63 -5.06 27.15
CA ASN A 132 -6.44 -6.23 27.98
C ASN A 132 -6.82 -5.86 29.42
N TYR A 133 -7.79 -6.59 30.00
CA TYR A 133 -8.20 -6.43 31.37
C TYR A 133 -7.85 -7.69 32.17
N VAL A 134 -7.14 -7.50 33.26
CA VAL A 134 -6.78 -8.56 34.20
C VAL A 134 -7.28 -8.18 35.58
N SER A 135 -8.16 -8.98 36.18
CA SER A 135 -8.66 -8.72 37.53
C SER A 135 -7.53 -8.89 38.56
N PRO A 136 -7.54 -8.11 39.66
CA PRO A 136 -6.49 -8.17 40.70
C PRO A 136 -6.30 -9.55 41.31
N ASN A 137 -7.33 -10.39 41.28
CA ASN A 137 -7.34 -11.74 41.84
C ASN A 137 -7.14 -12.85 40.81
N TRP A 138 -6.68 -12.50 39.57
CA TRP A 138 -6.38 -13.51 38.57
C TRP A 138 -5.23 -14.41 39.02
N TYR A 139 -5.42 -15.72 38.98
CA TYR A 139 -4.54 -16.72 39.60
C TYR A 139 -3.10 -16.75 39.02
N GLN A 140 -2.88 -16.30 37.78
CA GLN A 140 -1.55 -16.23 37.17
C GLN A 140 -0.92 -14.82 37.26
N GLY A 141 -1.57 -13.86 37.93
CA GLY A 141 -1.14 -12.48 37.92
C GLY A 141 -1.32 -11.83 36.51
N GLY A 142 -0.80 -10.65 36.33
CA GLY A 142 -0.86 -9.89 35.10
C GLY A 142 -1.22 -8.43 35.35
N SER A 143 -1.17 -7.62 34.31
CA SER A 143 -1.53 -6.21 34.38
C SER A 143 -2.53 -5.85 33.28
N SER A 144 -3.51 -5.03 33.64
CA SER A 144 -4.42 -4.45 32.65
C SER A 144 -3.66 -3.46 31.77
N SER A 145 -3.98 -3.47 30.48
CA SER A 145 -3.38 -2.55 29.52
C SER A 145 -4.41 -2.09 28.50
N PHE A 146 -4.25 -0.88 28.05
CA PHE A 146 -5.00 -0.29 26.93
C PHE A 146 -4.00 0.29 25.95
N ALA A 147 -4.14 -0.05 24.67
CA ALA A 147 -3.27 0.46 23.63
C ALA A 147 -4.09 0.97 22.45
N GLY A 148 -3.68 2.10 21.92
CA GLY A 148 -4.20 2.68 20.69
C GLY A 148 -3.09 2.87 19.68
N LEU A 149 -3.39 2.65 18.40
CA LEU A 149 -2.49 2.89 17.28
C LEU A 149 -3.23 3.61 16.16
N GLY A 150 -2.75 4.78 15.78
CA GLY A 150 -3.16 5.53 14.60
C GLY A 150 -2.13 5.40 13.49
N ILE A 151 -2.59 5.19 12.27
CA ILE A 151 -1.75 5.14 11.07
C ILE A 151 -2.39 6.03 10.01
N ALA A 152 -1.62 6.98 9.48
CA ALA A 152 -1.99 7.78 8.32
C ALA A 152 -0.95 7.54 7.22
N LYS A 153 -1.41 7.11 6.04
CA LYS A 153 -0.56 6.85 4.87
C LYS A 153 -1.11 7.64 3.70
N GLY A 154 -0.27 8.43 3.06
CA GLY A 154 -0.58 9.17 1.84
C GLY A 154 0.37 8.77 0.73
N GLN A 155 -0.15 8.67 -0.48
CA GLN A 155 0.63 8.39 -1.68
C GLN A 155 0.21 9.35 -2.79
N ILE A 156 1.20 9.96 -3.44
CA ILE A 156 1.00 10.81 -4.62
C ILE A 156 2.01 10.35 -5.66
N GLY A 157 1.53 9.92 -6.83
CA GLY A 157 2.38 9.45 -7.91
C GLY A 157 2.05 10.13 -9.23
N TYR A 158 3.08 10.42 -9.99
CA TYR A 158 3.03 10.78 -11.40
C TYR A 158 3.44 9.58 -12.25
N TYR A 159 2.62 9.15 -13.18
CA TYR A 159 2.84 7.97 -14.02
C TYR A 159 2.77 8.38 -15.50
N GLY A 160 3.88 8.93 -15.99
CA GLY A 160 4.07 9.21 -17.42
C GLY A 160 4.71 8.03 -18.14
N GLU A 161 4.75 8.07 -19.46
CA GLU A 161 5.29 6.97 -20.29
C GLU A 161 6.77 6.69 -20.05
N ARG A 162 7.60 7.74 -19.97
CA ARG A 162 9.04 7.64 -19.77
C ARG A 162 9.50 7.93 -18.35
N PHE A 163 8.68 8.64 -17.59
CA PHE A 163 9.02 9.10 -16.24
C PHE A 163 7.91 8.76 -15.27
N THR A 164 8.26 8.16 -14.13
CA THR A 164 7.36 7.96 -13.00
C THR A 164 7.98 8.55 -11.75
N TRP A 165 7.15 9.19 -10.93
CA TRP A 165 7.58 9.77 -9.67
C TRP A 165 6.56 9.45 -8.59
N GLU A 166 6.97 8.64 -7.63
CA GLU A 166 6.13 8.13 -6.55
C GLU A 166 6.59 8.73 -5.22
N ASN A 167 5.65 9.27 -4.47
CA ASN A 167 5.88 9.82 -3.14
C ASN A 167 4.93 9.16 -2.15
N THR A 168 5.45 8.67 -1.05
CA THR A 168 4.67 8.05 0.02
C THR A 168 5.05 8.70 1.34
N GLY A 169 4.04 9.17 2.07
CA GLY A 169 4.17 9.60 3.46
C GLY A 169 3.45 8.61 4.38
N GLU A 170 4.08 8.22 5.47
CA GLU A 170 3.49 7.37 6.49
C GLU A 170 3.77 7.97 7.86
N TRP A 171 2.71 8.14 8.64
CA TRP A 171 2.81 8.55 10.04
C TRP A 171 2.08 7.53 10.89
N ARG A 172 2.80 6.95 11.84
CA ARG A 172 2.27 6.03 12.85
C ARG A 172 2.47 6.64 14.22
N ILE A 173 1.44 6.55 15.05
CA ILE A 173 1.46 6.97 16.44
C ILE A 173 0.73 5.94 17.28
N GLY A 174 1.42 5.37 18.24
CA GLY A 174 0.87 4.39 19.17
C GLY A 174 1.17 4.79 20.60
N ALA A 175 0.19 4.63 21.46
CA ALA A 175 0.32 4.81 22.89
C ALA A 175 -0.32 3.64 23.64
N SER A 176 0.25 3.30 24.78
CA SER A 176 -0.34 2.30 25.67
C SER A 176 -0.27 2.75 27.13
N THR A 177 -1.26 2.31 27.89
CA THR A 177 -1.25 2.40 29.35
C THR A 177 -1.01 1.00 29.90
N ILE A 178 -0.05 0.84 30.80
CA ILE A 178 0.24 -0.41 31.51
C ILE A 178 0.16 -0.10 32.99
N SER A 179 -0.74 -0.76 33.71
CA SER A 179 -0.95 -0.51 35.15
C SER A 179 0.30 -0.80 35.99
N ALA A 180 1.22 -1.59 35.48
CA ALA A 180 2.48 -1.94 36.13
C ALA A 180 3.58 -0.88 35.96
N ASP A 181 3.41 0.11 35.07
CA ASP A 181 4.37 1.23 34.93
C ASP A 181 3.99 2.35 35.87
N SER A 182 4.81 2.55 36.90
CA SER A 182 4.57 3.56 37.93
C SER A 182 5.04 4.96 37.55
N LEU A 183 6.01 5.07 36.62
CA LEU A 183 6.61 6.33 36.24
C LEU A 183 5.86 6.96 35.06
N HIS A 184 5.51 6.14 34.05
CA HIS A 184 4.84 6.63 32.85
C HIS A 184 3.52 5.90 32.64
N LYS A 185 2.42 6.51 33.09
CA LYS A 185 1.06 5.96 32.93
C LYS A 185 0.68 5.76 31.46
N VAL A 186 1.19 6.62 30.58
CA VAL A 186 1.03 6.53 29.13
C VAL A 186 2.42 6.48 28.51
N ASN A 187 2.71 5.40 27.77
CA ASN A 187 3.99 5.23 27.08
C ASN A 187 3.75 5.12 25.58
N THR A 188 4.63 5.75 24.81
CA THR A 188 4.63 5.64 23.34
C THR A 188 5.11 4.25 22.93
N THR A 189 4.26 3.50 22.24
CA THR A 189 4.56 2.12 21.78
C THR A 189 5.01 2.07 20.32
N ASP A 190 4.52 2.99 19.52
CA ASP A 190 4.92 3.19 18.13
C ASP A 190 4.97 4.68 17.82
N ASP A 191 5.99 5.10 17.11
CA ASP A 191 6.13 6.46 16.63
C ASP A 191 7.07 6.43 15.42
N LEU A 192 6.52 6.74 14.26
CA LEU A 192 7.26 6.72 13.00
C LEU A 192 6.68 7.77 12.05
N LEU A 193 7.51 8.69 11.62
CA LEU A 193 7.28 9.51 10.43
C LEU A 193 8.25 9.06 9.34
N ARG A 194 7.70 8.54 8.24
CA ARG A 194 8.46 8.09 7.07
C ARG A 194 8.00 8.84 5.83
N LEU A 195 8.92 9.41 5.11
CA LEU A 195 8.70 10.04 3.81
C LEU A 195 9.60 9.32 2.80
N TYR A 196 9.01 8.79 1.75
CA TYR A 196 9.70 8.08 0.68
C TYR A 196 9.36 8.71 -0.67
N SER A 197 10.38 8.96 -1.47
CA SER A 197 10.25 9.49 -2.83
C SER A 197 11.08 8.65 -3.78
N LYS A 198 10.51 8.25 -4.91
CA LYS A 198 11.18 7.45 -5.94
C LYS A 198 10.86 8.00 -7.32
N ALA A 199 11.89 8.41 -8.03
CA ALA A 199 11.82 8.86 -9.42
C ALA A 199 12.43 7.78 -10.32
N ASN A 200 11.74 7.41 -11.39
CA ASN A 200 12.17 6.40 -12.34
C ASN A 200 12.11 6.97 -13.76
N VAL A 201 13.16 6.70 -14.54
CA VAL A 201 13.22 7.01 -15.98
C VAL A 201 13.35 5.69 -16.75
N ARG A 202 12.45 5.44 -17.69
CA ARG A 202 12.46 4.21 -18.50
C ARG A 202 13.68 4.16 -19.40
N ILE A 203 14.47 3.07 -19.29
CA ILE A 203 15.60 2.79 -20.17
C ILE A 203 15.13 1.87 -21.32
N VAL A 204 14.53 0.74 -20.95
CA VAL A 204 13.91 -0.24 -21.84
C VAL A 204 12.61 -0.73 -21.22
N PRO A 205 11.74 -1.44 -21.94
CA PRO A 205 10.52 -2.00 -21.35
C PRO A 205 10.82 -2.75 -20.05
N LYS A 206 10.05 -2.42 -18.99
CA LYS A 206 10.16 -3.00 -17.63
C LYS A 206 11.44 -2.65 -16.84
N VAL A 207 12.40 -1.91 -17.41
CA VAL A 207 13.65 -1.52 -16.74
C VAL A 207 13.79 -0.01 -16.69
N PHE A 208 14.04 0.52 -15.52
CA PHE A 208 14.11 1.96 -15.26
C PHE A 208 15.43 2.30 -14.54
N ALA A 209 16.01 3.46 -14.87
CA ALA A 209 16.95 4.11 -13.97
C ALA A 209 16.16 4.71 -12.81
N SER A 210 16.60 4.45 -11.59
CA SER A 210 15.87 4.79 -10.37
C SER A 210 16.72 5.64 -9.44
N LEU A 211 16.14 6.72 -8.95
CA LEU A 211 16.64 7.50 -7.83
C LEU A 211 15.60 7.49 -6.72
N SER A 212 15.97 7.06 -5.53
CA SER A 212 15.07 7.06 -4.38
C SER A 212 15.69 7.78 -3.19
N GLY A 213 14.82 8.40 -2.38
CA GLY A 213 15.15 9.02 -1.12
C GLY A 213 14.14 8.64 -0.05
N GLU A 214 14.60 8.36 1.16
CA GLU A 214 13.76 8.02 2.30
C GLU A 214 14.23 8.79 3.53
N ILE A 215 13.28 9.43 4.20
CA ILE A 215 13.49 10.05 5.50
C ILE A 215 12.65 9.30 6.51
N GLU A 216 13.26 8.90 7.60
CA GLU A 216 12.59 8.26 8.72
C GLU A 216 12.97 8.94 10.02
N THR A 217 12.00 9.30 10.84
CA THR A 217 12.23 9.91 12.14
C THR A 217 11.11 9.61 13.12
N ARG A 218 11.28 10.02 14.35
CA ARG A 218 10.29 9.95 15.43
C ARG A 218 9.93 11.35 15.88
N LEU A 219 8.70 11.53 16.33
CA LEU A 219 8.19 12.82 16.76
C LEU A 219 7.97 12.90 18.27
N LEU A 220 7.76 11.75 18.92
CA LEU A 220 7.43 11.65 20.33
C LEU A 220 8.55 11.04 21.17
N PRO A 221 8.65 11.42 22.44
CA PRO A 221 9.54 10.73 23.36
C PRO A 221 9.02 9.31 23.66
N THR A 222 9.93 8.35 23.67
CA THR A 222 9.64 6.98 24.08
C THR A 222 10.59 6.61 25.21
N TYR A 223 10.06 6.16 26.33
CA TYR A 223 10.82 5.79 27.52
C TYR A 223 11.01 4.27 27.64
N LYS A 224 12.00 3.85 28.38
CA LYS A 224 12.12 2.45 28.83
C LYS A 224 11.11 2.26 29.96
N SER A 225 10.49 1.06 30.02
CA SER A 225 9.53 0.75 31.07
C SER A 225 10.13 0.97 32.46
N ASN A 226 9.37 1.61 33.36
CA ASN A 226 9.79 1.96 34.73
C ASN A 226 11.15 2.71 34.79
N SER A 227 11.44 3.56 33.83
CA SER A 227 12.71 4.29 33.76
C SER A 227 12.54 5.62 33.02
N ASP A 228 13.16 6.67 33.53
CA ASP A 228 13.25 7.98 32.84
C ASP A 228 14.26 7.98 31.68
N THR A 229 14.88 6.83 31.41
CA THR A 229 15.82 6.69 30.30
C THR A 229 15.07 6.77 28.97
N LEU A 230 15.40 7.79 28.17
CA LEU A 230 14.82 8.00 26.86
C LEU A 230 15.35 6.97 25.88
N LYS A 231 14.48 6.19 25.27
CA LYS A 231 14.82 5.25 24.19
C LYS A 231 14.92 5.99 22.86
N SER A 232 13.99 6.89 22.57
CA SER A 232 14.00 7.76 21.40
C SER A 232 13.29 9.07 21.74
N GLY A 233 13.66 10.15 21.06
CA GLY A 233 13.06 11.47 21.28
C GLY A 233 12.67 12.13 19.95
N PRO A 234 12.13 13.34 19.99
CA PRO A 234 11.81 14.09 18.79
C PRO A 234 13.02 14.21 17.87
N PHE A 235 12.85 13.81 16.60
CA PHE A 235 13.89 13.75 15.58
C PHE A 235 15.16 12.95 15.98
N SER A 236 15.03 12.03 16.93
CA SER A 236 16.13 11.16 17.40
C SER A 236 15.67 9.70 17.49
N PRO A 237 16.12 8.79 16.58
CA PRO A 237 17.02 9.03 15.46
C PRO A 237 16.36 9.73 14.27
N PHE A 238 17.11 10.53 13.55
CA PHE A 238 16.80 10.95 12.18
C PHE A 238 17.61 10.07 11.22
N ARG A 239 16.95 9.43 10.29
CA ARG A 239 17.56 8.57 9.26
C ARG A 239 17.24 9.12 7.88
N PHE A 240 18.26 9.18 7.06
CA PHE A 240 18.14 9.53 5.65
C PHE A 240 18.82 8.46 4.81
N ASN A 241 18.11 7.95 3.81
CA ASN A 241 18.66 7.00 2.83
C ASN A 241 18.44 7.60 1.44
N ALA A 242 19.48 7.59 0.61
CA ALA A 242 19.39 7.90 -0.81
C ALA A 242 19.99 6.73 -1.59
N ALA A 243 19.35 6.34 -2.69
CA ALA A 243 19.83 5.22 -3.49
C ALA A 243 19.63 5.51 -4.98
N PHE A 244 20.66 5.21 -5.76
CA PHE A 244 20.65 5.30 -7.21
C PHE A 244 20.97 3.94 -7.81
N GLY A 245 20.16 3.51 -8.79
CA GLY A 245 20.33 2.21 -9.41
C GLY A 245 19.31 1.91 -10.49
N ILE A 246 18.97 0.64 -10.60
CA ILE A 246 18.05 0.10 -11.60
C ILE A 246 16.83 -0.48 -10.89
N ASP A 247 15.65 -0.16 -11.41
CA ASP A 247 14.37 -0.71 -10.98
C ASP A 247 13.80 -1.60 -12.10
N TYR A 248 13.58 -2.87 -11.79
CA TYR A 248 12.99 -3.85 -12.69
C TYR A 248 11.55 -4.15 -12.26
N LYS A 249 10.60 -3.85 -13.12
CA LYS A 249 9.16 -4.07 -12.90
C LYS A 249 8.63 -5.13 -13.89
N PRO A 250 8.81 -6.44 -13.61
CA PRO A 250 8.36 -7.51 -14.51
C PRO A 250 6.85 -7.52 -14.69
N VAL A 251 6.12 -7.24 -13.61
CA VAL A 251 4.67 -7.13 -13.53
C VAL A 251 4.27 -5.89 -12.72
N LYS A 252 3.01 -5.44 -12.83
CA LYS A 252 2.52 -4.19 -12.22
C LYS A 252 2.65 -4.15 -10.68
N ASN A 253 2.62 -5.30 -10.05
CA ASN A 253 2.59 -5.44 -8.59
C ASN A 253 3.93 -5.89 -7.98
N LEU A 254 5.01 -6.01 -8.79
CA LEU A 254 6.35 -6.35 -8.32
C LEU A 254 7.37 -5.34 -8.84
N SER A 255 8.15 -4.77 -7.93
CA SER A 255 9.27 -3.87 -8.21
C SER A 255 10.52 -4.41 -7.52
N ILE A 256 11.59 -4.58 -8.26
CA ILE A 256 12.90 -5.03 -7.79
C ILE A 256 13.90 -3.93 -8.11
N SER A 257 14.33 -3.20 -7.09
CA SER A 257 15.31 -2.11 -7.22
C SER A 257 16.67 -2.59 -6.72
N VAL A 258 17.68 -2.53 -7.56
CA VAL A 258 19.08 -2.81 -7.22
C VAL A 258 19.85 -1.51 -7.35
N SER A 259 20.39 -1.03 -6.25
CA SER A 259 21.07 0.26 -6.15
C SER A 259 22.52 0.03 -5.74
N PRO A 260 23.46 0.03 -6.69
CA PRO A 260 24.89 -0.10 -6.40
C PRO A 260 25.43 1.07 -5.57
N LEU A 261 24.81 2.24 -5.72
CA LEU A 261 25.16 3.42 -4.95
C LEU A 261 24.02 3.75 -3.98
N SER A 262 24.24 3.49 -2.70
CA SER A 262 23.34 3.82 -1.62
C SER A 262 24.10 4.59 -0.54
N TYR A 263 23.49 5.68 -0.09
CA TYR A 263 24.02 6.54 0.97
C TYR A 263 23.04 6.56 2.13
N LYS A 264 23.50 6.25 3.32
CA LYS A 264 22.71 6.17 4.55
C LYS A 264 23.31 7.07 5.61
N VAL A 265 22.48 7.90 6.21
CA VAL A 265 22.84 8.76 7.34
C VAL A 265 21.95 8.41 8.53
N VAL A 266 22.55 8.29 9.69
CA VAL A 266 21.85 8.21 10.98
C VAL A 266 22.35 9.36 11.83
N HIS A 267 21.44 10.22 12.29
CA HIS A 267 21.75 11.37 13.12
C HIS A 267 20.92 11.35 14.40
N ILE A 268 21.56 11.60 15.54
CA ILE A 268 20.92 11.69 16.85
C ILE A 268 21.01 13.13 17.32
N MET A 269 19.87 13.84 17.41
CA MET A 269 19.85 15.22 17.86
C MET A 269 20.13 15.33 19.36
N ASP A 270 19.52 14.48 20.17
CA ASP A 270 19.62 14.51 21.63
C ASP A 270 20.52 13.38 22.14
N THR A 271 21.84 13.63 22.05
CA THR A 271 22.84 12.67 22.52
C THR A 271 23.00 12.65 24.04
N ALA A 272 22.45 13.65 24.76
CA ALA A 272 22.50 13.70 26.21
C ALA A 272 21.52 12.72 26.86
N ARG A 273 20.34 12.52 26.26
CA ARG A 273 19.28 11.67 26.81
C ARG A 273 19.11 10.36 26.06
N VAL A 274 19.46 10.32 24.77
CA VAL A 274 19.34 9.14 23.91
C VAL A 274 20.71 8.47 23.77
N ARG A 275 20.78 7.18 24.05
CA ARG A 275 22.02 6.42 23.91
C ARG A 275 22.33 6.17 22.43
N VAL A 276 23.41 6.76 21.94
CA VAL A 276 23.83 6.68 20.52
C VAL A 276 24.18 5.26 20.07
N THR A 277 24.74 4.46 20.97
CA THR A 277 25.15 3.06 20.69
C THR A 277 23.96 2.13 20.41
N ASP A 278 22.76 2.45 20.90
CA ASP A 278 21.54 1.68 20.60
C ASP A 278 21.14 1.82 19.11
N TYR A 279 21.75 2.74 18.38
CA TYR A 279 21.51 3.04 16.95
C TYR A 279 22.72 2.76 16.05
N GLY A 280 23.74 2.07 16.58
CA GLY A 280 24.93 1.66 15.82
C GLY A 280 26.00 2.75 15.68
N LEU A 281 25.86 3.91 16.36
CA LEU A 281 26.89 4.96 16.39
C LEU A 281 27.94 4.65 17.47
N GLN A 282 29.16 5.12 17.26
CA GLN A 282 30.21 5.04 18.27
C GLN A 282 29.94 6.03 19.42
N ALA A 283 30.47 5.72 20.61
CA ALA A 283 30.29 6.60 21.76
C ALA A 283 30.92 7.97 21.48
N GLY A 284 30.12 9.04 21.63
CA GLY A 284 30.50 10.40 21.34
C GLY A 284 30.20 10.91 19.94
N GLU A 285 29.81 10.04 19.01
CA GLU A 285 29.38 10.44 17.68
C GLU A 285 27.88 10.81 17.67
N ARG A 286 27.56 11.81 16.87
CA ARG A 286 26.16 12.24 16.64
C ARG A 286 25.62 11.80 15.29
N THR A 287 26.51 11.61 14.33
CA THR A 287 26.14 11.31 12.94
C THR A 287 27.02 10.23 12.40
N GLN A 288 26.40 9.25 11.78
CA GLN A 288 27.09 8.19 11.06
C GLN A 288 26.70 8.25 9.58
N HIS A 289 27.70 8.22 8.72
CA HIS A 289 27.57 8.21 7.27
C HIS A 289 28.02 6.86 6.74
N ASN A 290 27.20 6.22 5.94
CA ASN A 290 27.52 4.93 5.34
C ASN A 290 27.23 4.99 3.83
N ILE A 291 28.23 4.61 3.03
CA ILE A 291 28.08 4.40 1.58
C ILE A 291 28.11 2.90 1.34
N GLY A 292 27.26 2.43 0.45
CA GLY A 292 27.16 1.01 0.16
C GLY A 292 26.23 0.71 -0.98
N SER A 293 25.67 -0.49 -0.99
CA SER A 293 24.71 -0.95 -1.97
C SER A 293 23.41 -1.41 -1.29
N SER A 294 22.29 -1.28 -2.00
CA SER A 294 21.00 -1.76 -1.47
C SER A 294 20.19 -2.49 -2.53
N VAL A 295 19.35 -3.39 -2.05
CA VAL A 295 18.31 -4.06 -2.83
C VAL A 295 16.98 -3.83 -2.13
N ARG A 296 15.97 -3.42 -2.89
CA ARG A 296 14.60 -3.27 -2.40
C ARG A 296 13.66 -4.06 -3.30
N ILE A 297 12.82 -4.89 -2.70
CA ILE A 297 11.79 -5.65 -3.41
C ILE A 297 10.45 -5.27 -2.79
N GLU A 298 9.55 -4.78 -3.61
CA GLU A 298 8.19 -4.43 -3.21
C GLU A 298 7.20 -5.28 -3.99
N TYR A 299 6.34 -5.97 -3.27
CA TYR A 299 5.33 -6.85 -3.86
C TYR A 299 3.98 -6.60 -3.21
N THR A 300 2.97 -6.40 -4.05
CA THR A 300 1.57 -6.26 -3.61
C THR A 300 0.75 -7.37 -4.25
N TRP A 301 0.02 -8.11 -3.45
CA TRP A 301 -0.84 -9.18 -3.91
C TRP A 301 -2.24 -9.05 -3.34
N LYS A 302 -3.24 -9.12 -4.20
CA LYS A 302 -4.65 -9.06 -3.84
C LYS A 302 -5.36 -10.26 -4.45
N PRO A 303 -5.35 -11.41 -3.75
CA PRO A 303 -5.99 -12.63 -4.24
C PRO A 303 -7.49 -12.50 -4.35
N VAL A 304 -8.10 -11.75 -3.45
CA VAL A 304 -9.54 -11.41 -3.39
C VAL A 304 -9.68 -9.95 -2.96
N ARG A 305 -10.88 -9.38 -3.10
CA ARG A 305 -11.15 -7.96 -2.74
C ARG A 305 -10.89 -7.67 -1.25
N GLU A 306 -11.17 -8.66 -0.42
CA GLU A 306 -11.10 -8.55 1.05
C GLU A 306 -9.69 -8.75 1.60
N VAL A 307 -8.74 -9.26 0.80
CA VAL A 307 -7.37 -9.58 1.27
C VAL A 307 -6.35 -8.82 0.44
N SER A 308 -5.51 -8.04 1.12
CA SER A 308 -4.38 -7.34 0.51
C SER A 308 -3.10 -7.68 1.27
N LEU A 309 -2.11 -8.21 0.57
CA LEU A 309 -0.78 -8.47 1.10
C LEU A 309 0.20 -7.50 0.46
N GLU A 310 0.88 -6.71 1.30
CA GLU A 310 2.02 -5.87 0.92
C GLU A 310 3.28 -6.42 1.56
N SER A 311 4.28 -6.76 0.75
CA SER A 311 5.59 -7.21 1.22
C SER A 311 6.66 -6.24 0.73
N LYS A 312 7.52 -5.79 1.66
CA LYS A 312 8.66 -4.91 1.39
C LYS A 312 9.90 -5.56 1.98
N PHE A 313 10.79 -5.98 1.13
CA PHE A 313 12.10 -6.46 1.51
C PHE A 313 13.13 -5.38 1.20
N TYR A 314 13.98 -5.09 2.15
CA TYR A 314 15.11 -4.16 2.03
C TYR A 314 16.37 -4.82 2.52
N MET A 315 17.42 -4.79 1.72
CA MET A 315 18.76 -5.19 2.07
C MET A 315 19.71 -4.01 1.83
N TYR A 316 20.57 -3.76 2.79
CA TYR A 316 21.62 -2.77 2.68
C TYR A 316 22.96 -3.38 3.14
N THR A 317 24.03 -3.05 2.45
CA THR A 317 25.37 -3.41 2.87
C THR A 317 26.34 -2.27 2.58
N ASN A 318 27.22 -1.99 3.54
CA ASN A 318 28.41 -1.14 3.37
C ASN A 318 29.65 -1.99 3.16
N TYR A 319 29.47 -3.26 2.71
CA TYR A 319 30.51 -4.26 2.49
C TYR A 319 31.22 -4.78 3.75
N HIS A 320 30.94 -4.21 4.92
CA HIS A 320 31.40 -4.67 6.23
C HIS A 320 30.23 -5.22 7.05
N ASN A 321 29.12 -4.54 6.97
CA ASN A 321 27.89 -4.90 7.67
C ASN A 321 26.75 -5.14 6.68
N VAL A 322 25.81 -5.98 7.08
CA VAL A 322 24.59 -6.30 6.32
C VAL A 322 23.37 -6.02 7.20
N GLU A 323 22.42 -5.29 6.66
CA GLU A 323 21.10 -5.04 7.24
C GLU A 323 20.05 -5.66 6.32
N LEU A 324 19.19 -6.48 6.89
CA LEU A 324 18.02 -7.08 6.22
C LEU A 324 16.76 -6.65 6.97
N ASP A 325 15.78 -6.19 6.24
CA ASP A 325 14.50 -5.73 6.78
C ASP A 325 13.40 -6.25 5.87
N LEU A 326 12.46 -7.01 6.43
CA LEU A 326 11.30 -7.51 5.71
C LEU A 326 10.04 -7.09 6.45
N GLU A 327 9.21 -6.28 5.83
CA GLU A 327 7.89 -5.91 6.35
C GLU A 327 6.82 -6.58 5.49
N VAL A 328 5.97 -7.40 6.10
CA VAL A 328 4.82 -8.04 5.47
C VAL A 328 3.57 -7.58 6.18
N ASN A 329 2.70 -6.88 5.46
CA ASN A 329 1.40 -6.43 5.94
C ASN A 329 0.31 -7.23 5.21
N CYS A 330 -0.52 -7.92 5.96
CA CYS A 330 -1.70 -8.60 5.46
C CYS A 330 -2.95 -7.93 6.02
N ASP A 331 -3.70 -7.27 5.16
CA ASP A 331 -4.94 -6.59 5.51
C ASP A 331 -6.13 -7.45 5.11
N PHE A 332 -7.03 -7.67 6.05
CA PHE A 332 -8.29 -8.38 5.87
C PHE A 332 -9.44 -7.39 6.04
N ILE A 333 -10.16 -7.10 4.98
CA ILE A 333 -11.33 -6.23 5.01
C ILE A 333 -12.51 -7.06 5.49
N ILE A 334 -13.02 -6.79 6.70
CA ILE A 334 -14.18 -7.48 7.28
C ILE A 334 -15.47 -6.85 6.76
N ASN A 335 -15.51 -5.53 6.68
CA ASN A 335 -16.57 -4.75 6.07
C ASN A 335 -16.03 -3.37 5.69
N ARG A 336 -16.89 -2.47 5.15
CA ARG A 336 -16.48 -1.12 4.68
C ARG A 336 -15.85 -0.22 5.76
N PHE A 337 -15.96 -0.57 7.04
CA PHE A 337 -15.43 0.22 8.16
C PHE A 337 -14.38 -0.54 8.95
N MET A 338 -14.47 -1.87 9.00
CA MET A 338 -13.63 -2.70 9.86
C MET A 338 -12.63 -3.51 9.03
N SER A 339 -11.40 -3.53 9.49
CA SER A 339 -10.33 -4.37 8.95
C SER A 339 -9.52 -5.00 10.07
N ALA A 340 -8.97 -6.18 9.81
CA ALA A 340 -7.92 -6.77 10.60
C ALA A 340 -6.60 -6.63 9.84
N ARG A 341 -5.50 -6.37 10.55
CA ARG A 341 -4.14 -6.32 10.00
C ARG A 341 -3.23 -7.25 10.76
N LEU A 342 -2.52 -8.10 10.03
CA LEU A 342 -1.37 -8.84 10.52
C LEU A 342 -0.11 -8.23 9.92
N MET A 343 0.78 -7.70 10.76
CA MET A 343 2.09 -7.20 10.36
C MET A 343 3.16 -8.15 10.92
N LEU A 344 4.03 -8.62 10.04
CA LEU A 344 5.21 -9.40 10.38
C LEU A 344 6.45 -8.61 9.95
N HIS A 345 7.40 -8.42 10.86
CA HIS A 345 8.57 -7.59 10.62
C HIS A 345 9.84 -8.26 11.16
N PRO A 346 10.37 -9.30 10.48
CA PRO A 346 11.71 -9.80 10.75
C PRO A 346 12.78 -8.81 10.27
N ARG A 347 13.79 -8.60 11.11
CA ARG A 347 14.93 -7.73 10.84
C ARG A 347 16.22 -8.38 11.30
N TYR A 348 17.26 -8.22 10.52
CA TYR A 348 18.63 -8.59 10.89
C TYR A 348 19.57 -7.41 10.63
N ASP A 349 20.44 -7.12 11.59
CA ASP A 349 21.45 -6.07 11.47
C ASP A 349 22.72 -6.59 12.10
N SER A 350 23.74 -6.85 11.28
CA SER A 350 25.02 -7.41 11.72
C SER A 350 25.80 -6.48 12.65
N SER A 351 25.49 -5.18 12.64
CA SER A 351 26.13 -4.17 13.51
C SER A 351 25.55 -4.12 14.91
N VAL A 352 24.34 -4.67 15.12
CA VAL A 352 23.63 -4.64 16.40
C VAL A 352 23.83 -5.93 17.17
N ILE A 353 24.70 -5.88 18.17
CA ILE A 353 24.96 -7.00 19.08
C ILE A 353 24.31 -6.67 20.44
N MET A 354 23.41 -7.53 20.88
CA MET A 354 22.74 -7.34 22.16
C MET A 354 23.70 -7.64 23.34
N LYS A 355 23.47 -6.96 24.46
CA LYS A 355 24.28 -7.16 25.68
C LYS A 355 24.19 -8.63 26.15
N GLY A 356 25.34 -9.31 26.15
CA GLY A 356 25.45 -10.73 26.50
C GLY A 356 25.56 -11.68 25.31
N ASP A 357 25.39 -11.22 24.10
CA ASP A 357 25.57 -12.00 22.89
C ASP A 357 26.95 -11.74 22.24
N THR A 358 27.46 -12.74 21.54
CA THR A 358 28.71 -12.66 20.76
C THR A 358 28.47 -12.39 19.27
N ARG A 359 27.22 -12.50 18.82
CA ARG A 359 26.83 -12.32 17.42
C ARG A 359 25.49 -11.60 17.32
N ALA A 360 25.28 -10.91 16.23
CA ALA A 360 24.00 -10.32 15.88
C ALA A 360 22.94 -11.42 15.70
N ARG A 361 21.73 -11.18 16.20
CA ARG A 361 20.58 -12.08 16.08
C ARG A 361 19.47 -11.44 15.28
N MET A 362 18.65 -12.30 14.65
CA MET A 362 17.43 -11.87 14.00
C MET A 362 16.44 -11.32 15.04
N GLN A 363 15.90 -10.17 14.75
CA GLN A 363 14.84 -9.52 15.50
C GLN A 363 13.52 -9.80 14.80
N PHE A 364 12.45 -9.98 15.57
CA PHE A 364 11.13 -10.25 15.03
C PHE A 364 10.09 -9.40 15.77
N ARG A 365 9.23 -8.75 15.01
CA ARG A 365 8.07 -8.04 15.53
C ARG A 365 6.83 -8.53 14.80
N GLU A 366 5.81 -8.87 15.58
CA GLU A 366 4.49 -9.21 15.09
C GLU A 366 3.48 -8.24 15.68
N LEU A 367 2.50 -7.84 14.86
CA LEU A 367 1.37 -7.05 15.31
C LEU A 367 0.10 -7.59 14.64
N LEU A 368 -0.79 -8.16 15.43
CA LEU A 368 -2.14 -8.50 15.02
C LEU A 368 -3.09 -7.47 15.61
N SER A 369 -3.88 -6.82 14.77
CA SER A 369 -4.78 -5.76 15.19
C SER A 369 -6.09 -5.78 14.41
N ILE A 370 -7.16 -5.35 15.07
CA ILE A 370 -8.47 -5.13 14.48
C ILE A 370 -8.82 -3.66 14.71
N GLY A 371 -9.34 -3.00 13.70
CA GLY A 371 -9.64 -1.58 13.80
C GLY A 371 -10.49 -1.06 12.66
N PHE A 372 -10.66 0.25 12.66
CA PHE A 372 -11.36 0.98 11.61
C PHE A 372 -10.35 1.48 10.59
N ALA A 373 -10.63 1.25 9.31
CA ALA A 373 -9.82 1.75 8.21
C ALA A 373 -10.73 2.48 7.21
N HIS A 374 -10.28 3.63 6.74
CA HIS A 374 -10.93 4.36 5.66
C HIS A 374 -9.90 4.76 4.61
N LYS A 375 -10.23 4.46 3.36
CA LYS A 375 -9.38 4.73 2.20
C LYS A 375 -10.01 5.84 1.37
N PHE A 376 -9.27 6.92 1.21
CA PHE A 376 -9.61 8.03 0.32
C PHE A 376 -8.85 7.86 -0.99
N ARG A 377 -9.53 8.00 -2.11
CA ARG A 377 -8.92 7.92 -3.45
C ARG A 377 -9.18 9.18 -4.26
#